data_f9a874d4a80c22ef56b3aa30b1526658
#
_entry.id   f9a874d4a80c22ef56b3aa30b1526658
#
_cell.length_a   1.000
_cell.length_b   1.000
_cell.length_c   1.000
_cell.angle_alpha   90.00
_cell.angle_beta   90.00
_cell.angle_gamma   90.00
#
_symmetry.space_group_name_H-M   'P 1'
#
loop_
_entity.id
_entity.type
_entity.pdbx_description
1 polymer ?
#
loop_
_entity_poly.entity_id
_entity_poly.type
_entity_poly.pdbx_seq_one_letter_code
_entity_poly.pdbx_strand_id
1 'polypeptide(L)'
;MRRVIILLAFGLLLRSPAAVAAQDPRLEARLDSATRARVEAALASARKEGLPTEPLVQKALEGASKGAPGPRIVDAVGTVLADLRRAREALGVAAAEDELVAAAAALRGGATPSMIGEMRRVTPHGAVAVPLAVFTDLVAGGMGTDAAWRSVAELARKGGDDEAFLRLRERLEPASPGSTPEAP
;
A
#
# COMPACT_ATOMS: atom_id res chain seq x y z
N MET A 1 -52.79 -5.15 54.50
CA MET A 1 -52.01 -4.03 53.97
C MET A 1 -50.92 -4.60 53.09
N ARG A 2 -51.14 -4.62 51.74
CA ARG A 2 -50.19 -5.14 50.75
C ARG A 2 -49.48 -3.97 50.08
N ARG A 3 -48.16 -3.83 50.33
CA ARG A 3 -47.32 -2.82 49.65
C ARG A 3 -46.84 -3.39 48.31
N VAL A 4 -47.31 -2.80 47.24
CA VAL A 4 -46.83 -3.06 45.87
C VAL A 4 -45.60 -2.19 45.64
N ILE A 5 -44.44 -2.82 45.46
CA ILE A 5 -43.20 -2.13 45.08
C ILE A 5 -43.11 -2.21 43.57
N ILE A 6 -43.28 -1.06 42.89
CA ILE A 6 -43.08 -0.92 41.45
C ILE A 6 -41.59 -0.61 41.23
N LEU A 7 -40.84 -1.60 40.69
CA LEU A 7 -39.47 -1.43 40.24
C LEU A 7 -39.51 -0.85 38.80
N LEU A 8 -39.23 0.45 38.69
CA LEU A 8 -38.96 1.12 37.40
C LEU A 8 -37.53 0.74 36.94
N ALA A 9 -37.44 -0.20 35.98
CA ALA A 9 -36.20 -0.50 35.29
C ALA A 9 -35.89 0.62 34.30
N PHE A 10 -34.97 1.53 34.71
CA PHE A 10 -34.43 2.57 33.82
C PHE A 10 -33.39 1.95 32.91
N GLY A 11 -33.82 1.56 31.68
CA GLY A 11 -32.93 1.02 30.64
C GLY A 11 -31.99 2.13 30.15
N LEU A 12 -30.78 2.14 30.64
CA LEU A 12 -29.70 3.00 30.18
C LEU A 12 -29.23 2.44 28.81
N LEU A 13 -29.75 2.99 27.70
CA LEU A 13 -29.24 2.77 26.34
C LEU A 13 -27.81 3.34 26.26
N LEU A 14 -26.81 2.49 26.48
CA LEU A 14 -25.42 2.76 26.17
C LEU A 14 -25.30 2.94 24.66
N ARG A 15 -25.45 4.19 24.22
CA ARG A 15 -25.09 4.61 22.88
C ARG A 15 -23.57 4.56 22.80
N SER A 16 -23.01 3.45 22.29
CA SER A 16 -21.59 3.40 21.95
C SER A 16 -21.31 4.57 20.98
N PRO A 17 -20.37 5.48 21.29
CA PRO A 17 -19.95 6.45 20.31
C PRO A 17 -19.34 5.63 19.15
N ALA A 18 -20.04 5.60 18.00
CA ALA A 18 -19.40 5.22 16.78
C ALA A 18 -18.16 6.12 16.66
N ALA A 19 -16.98 5.53 16.75
CA ALA A 19 -15.73 6.25 16.53
C ALA A 19 -15.86 6.88 15.13
N VAL A 20 -16.13 8.19 15.11
CA VAL A 20 -16.07 8.97 13.87
C VAL A 20 -14.63 8.82 13.41
N ALA A 21 -14.44 7.97 12.40
CA ALA A 21 -13.12 7.79 11.79
C ALA A 21 -12.65 9.19 11.39
N ALA A 22 -11.53 9.64 11.98
CA ALA A 22 -11.02 10.97 11.75
C ALA A 22 -10.86 11.16 10.24
N GLN A 23 -11.60 12.12 9.68
CA GLN A 23 -11.52 12.47 8.28
C GLN A 23 -10.14 13.05 8.01
N ASP A 24 -9.50 12.66 6.91
CA ASP A 24 -8.19 13.21 6.56
C ASP A 24 -8.38 14.64 6.01
N PRO A 25 -7.87 15.68 6.72
CA PRO A 25 -8.07 17.08 6.32
C PRO A 25 -7.46 17.40 4.95
N ARG A 26 -6.46 16.62 4.51
CA ARG A 26 -5.84 16.78 3.18
C ARG A 26 -6.86 16.48 2.07
N LEU A 27 -7.76 15.52 2.27
CA LEU A 27 -8.80 15.16 1.30
C LEU A 27 -9.90 16.20 1.26
N GLU A 28 -10.26 16.77 2.42
CA GLU A 28 -11.27 17.82 2.49
C GLU A 28 -10.88 19.07 1.68
N ALA A 29 -9.60 19.45 1.73
CA ALA A 29 -9.10 20.62 1.01
C ALA A 29 -9.00 20.42 -0.51
N ARG A 30 -9.05 19.18 -1.03
CA ARG A 30 -8.70 18.86 -2.41
C ARG A 30 -9.79 18.14 -3.20
N LEU A 31 -10.77 17.54 -2.55
CA LEU A 31 -11.83 16.75 -3.20
C LEU A 31 -13.21 17.39 -2.98
N ASP A 32 -14.06 17.29 -3.98
CA ASP A 32 -15.48 17.57 -3.80
C ASP A 32 -16.11 16.57 -2.81
N SER A 33 -17.27 16.94 -2.25
CA SER A 33 -17.91 16.16 -1.18
C SER A 33 -18.29 14.74 -1.62
N ALA A 34 -18.72 14.54 -2.85
CA ALA A 34 -19.14 13.22 -3.35
C ALA A 34 -17.93 12.29 -3.57
N THR A 35 -16.86 12.80 -4.18
CA THR A 35 -15.59 12.06 -4.36
C THR A 35 -14.97 11.73 -3.01
N ARG A 36 -14.91 12.71 -2.09
CA ARG A 36 -14.38 12.52 -0.74
C ARG A 36 -15.11 11.42 0.00
N ALA A 37 -16.44 11.43 0.04
CA ALA A 37 -17.22 10.41 0.73
C ALA A 37 -16.90 8.99 0.24
N ARG A 38 -16.68 8.80 -1.06
CA ARG A 38 -16.34 7.50 -1.65
C ARG A 38 -14.90 7.08 -1.31
N VAL A 39 -13.95 8.02 -1.31
CA VAL A 39 -12.57 7.75 -0.89
C VAL A 39 -12.53 7.40 0.60
N GLU A 40 -13.24 8.12 1.47
CA GLU A 40 -13.35 7.82 2.89
C GLU A 40 -13.96 6.43 3.15
N ALA A 41 -14.92 6.00 2.36
CA ALA A 41 -15.47 4.64 2.44
C ALA A 41 -14.39 3.57 2.13
N ALA A 42 -13.52 3.83 1.13
CA ALA A 42 -12.39 2.94 0.84
C ALA A 42 -11.37 2.91 1.98
N LEU A 43 -11.06 4.07 2.58
CA LEU A 43 -10.19 4.16 3.76
C LEU A 43 -10.76 3.41 4.96
N ALA A 44 -12.06 3.52 5.21
CA ALA A 44 -12.74 2.78 6.27
C ALA A 44 -12.66 1.26 6.06
N SER A 45 -12.82 0.80 4.80
CA SER A 45 -12.63 -0.61 4.46
C SER A 45 -11.21 -1.08 4.72
N ALA A 46 -10.21 -0.31 4.27
CA ALA A 46 -8.79 -0.62 4.52
C ALA A 46 -8.49 -0.74 6.02
N ARG A 47 -8.95 0.21 6.85
CA ARG A 47 -8.77 0.16 8.31
C ARG A 47 -9.39 -1.08 8.93
N LYS A 48 -10.62 -1.42 8.52
CA LYS A 48 -11.33 -2.62 9.00
C LYS A 48 -10.55 -3.90 8.68
N GLU A 49 -9.85 -3.91 7.56
CA GLU A 49 -9.06 -5.06 7.07
C GLU A 49 -7.60 -5.03 7.60
N GLY A 50 -7.22 -4.03 8.40
CA GLY A 50 -5.84 -3.85 8.88
C GLY A 50 -4.85 -3.54 7.76
N LEU A 51 -5.31 -2.90 6.68
CA LEU A 51 -4.47 -2.49 5.57
C LEU A 51 -4.00 -1.04 5.72
N PRO A 52 -2.80 -0.69 5.23
CA PRO A 52 -2.31 0.69 5.26
C PRO A 52 -3.22 1.62 4.47
N THR A 53 -3.54 2.78 5.05
CA THR A 53 -4.44 3.77 4.42
C THR A 53 -3.69 4.87 3.68
N GLU A 54 -2.46 5.16 4.05
CA GLU A 54 -1.68 6.24 3.45
C GLU A 54 -1.52 6.11 1.92
N PRO A 55 -1.28 4.91 1.33
CA PRO A 55 -1.23 4.76 -0.12
C PRO A 55 -2.53 5.16 -0.83
N LEU A 56 -3.69 4.95 -0.19
CA LEU A 56 -5.00 5.35 -0.74
C LEU A 56 -5.14 6.88 -0.72
N VAL A 57 -4.75 7.51 0.41
CA VAL A 57 -4.77 8.97 0.55
C VAL A 57 -3.86 9.61 -0.50
N GLN A 58 -2.63 9.13 -0.63
CA GLN A 58 -1.67 9.64 -1.61
C GLN A 58 -2.20 9.50 -3.04
N LYS A 59 -2.84 8.38 -3.38
CA LYS A 59 -3.45 8.18 -4.71
C LYS A 59 -4.59 9.16 -4.97
N ALA A 60 -5.42 9.44 -3.97
CA ALA A 60 -6.49 10.43 -4.10
C ALA A 60 -5.93 11.84 -4.31
N LEU A 61 -4.92 12.23 -3.52
CA LEU A 61 -4.26 13.54 -3.64
C LEU A 61 -3.50 13.70 -4.96
N GLU A 62 -2.85 12.65 -5.45
CA GLU A 62 -2.22 12.62 -6.78
C GLU A 62 -3.26 12.88 -7.88
N GLY A 63 -4.40 12.19 -7.83
CA GLY A 63 -5.48 12.39 -8.78
C GLY A 63 -6.02 13.83 -8.75
N ALA A 64 -6.23 14.38 -7.56
CA ALA A 64 -6.68 15.76 -7.37
C ALA A 64 -5.67 16.77 -7.91
N SER A 65 -4.37 16.59 -7.65
CA SER A 65 -3.32 17.49 -8.13
C SER A 65 -3.20 17.53 -9.66
N LYS A 66 -3.55 16.41 -10.31
CA LYS A 66 -3.60 16.28 -11.78
C LYS A 66 -4.91 16.74 -12.39
N GLY A 67 -5.86 17.24 -11.60
CA GLY A 67 -7.17 17.65 -12.05
C GLY A 67 -8.05 16.51 -12.59
N ALA A 68 -7.82 15.26 -12.11
CA ALA A 68 -8.59 14.12 -12.57
C ALA A 68 -10.04 14.20 -12.11
N PRO A 69 -11.02 13.78 -12.94
CA PRO A 69 -12.43 13.70 -12.54
C PRO A 69 -12.62 12.80 -11.32
N GLY A 70 -13.54 13.17 -10.41
CA GLY A 70 -13.84 12.44 -9.19
C GLY A 70 -14.01 10.92 -9.36
N PRO A 71 -14.81 10.43 -10.33
CA PRO A 71 -14.93 8.99 -10.58
C PRO A 71 -13.59 8.29 -10.86
N ARG A 72 -12.72 8.92 -11.65
CA ARG A 72 -11.38 8.39 -11.95
C ARG A 72 -10.48 8.31 -10.70
N ILE A 73 -10.58 9.30 -9.81
CA ILE A 73 -9.88 9.29 -8.52
C ILE A 73 -10.36 8.10 -7.69
N VAL A 74 -11.66 7.92 -7.57
CA VAL A 74 -12.26 6.81 -6.80
C VAL A 74 -11.83 5.45 -7.36
N ASP A 75 -11.85 5.27 -8.68
CA ASP A 75 -11.43 4.03 -9.34
C ASP A 75 -9.94 3.74 -9.09
N ALA A 76 -9.09 4.78 -9.17
CA ALA A 76 -7.66 4.65 -8.87
C ALA A 76 -7.40 4.26 -7.40
N VAL A 77 -8.11 4.85 -6.45
CA VAL A 77 -8.06 4.47 -5.03
C VAL A 77 -8.55 3.04 -4.82
N GLY A 78 -9.63 2.65 -5.49
CA GLY A 78 -10.15 1.27 -5.46
C GLY A 78 -9.13 0.26 -5.98
N THR A 79 -8.39 0.60 -7.03
CA THR A 79 -7.29 -0.23 -7.55
C THR A 79 -6.18 -0.42 -6.52
N VAL A 80 -5.74 0.66 -5.85
CA VAL A 80 -4.73 0.56 -4.78
C VAL A 80 -5.20 -0.34 -3.63
N LEU A 81 -6.47 -0.21 -3.21
CA LEU A 81 -7.04 -1.07 -2.18
C LEU A 81 -7.04 -2.54 -2.60
N ALA A 82 -7.42 -2.83 -3.85
CA ALA A 82 -7.40 -4.19 -4.38
C ALA A 82 -5.97 -4.77 -4.42
N ASP A 83 -4.97 -3.96 -4.78
CA ASP A 83 -3.56 -4.37 -4.77
C ASP A 83 -3.05 -4.69 -3.36
N LEU A 84 -3.41 -3.87 -2.36
CA LEU A 84 -3.07 -4.14 -0.96
C LEU A 84 -3.72 -5.43 -0.43
N ARG A 85 -4.97 -5.74 -0.85
CA ARG A 85 -5.61 -7.02 -0.52
C ARG A 85 -4.86 -8.20 -1.12
N ARG A 86 -4.51 -8.12 -2.40
CA ARG A 86 -3.70 -9.15 -3.08
C ARG A 86 -2.31 -9.31 -2.44
N ALA A 87 -1.68 -8.22 -2.04
CA ALA A 87 -0.43 -8.25 -1.30
C ALA A 87 -0.58 -8.97 0.05
N ARG A 88 -1.65 -8.70 0.79
CA ARG A 88 -1.98 -9.37 2.05
C ARG A 88 -2.23 -10.88 1.83
N GLU A 89 -2.94 -11.26 0.78
CA GLU A 89 -3.14 -12.67 0.43
C GLU A 89 -1.83 -13.38 0.13
N ALA A 90 -0.90 -12.74 -0.59
CA ALA A 90 0.38 -13.31 -0.95
C ALA A 90 1.39 -13.39 0.23
N LEU A 91 1.39 -12.39 1.11
CA LEU A 91 2.34 -12.27 2.22
C LEU A 91 1.82 -12.85 3.55
N GLY A 92 0.51 -13.00 3.69
CA GLY A 92 -0.14 -13.45 4.92
C GLY A 92 -0.47 -12.32 5.89
N VAL A 93 -1.22 -12.67 6.95
CA VAL A 93 -1.77 -11.70 7.92
C VAL A 93 -0.71 -11.00 8.80
N ALA A 94 0.46 -11.60 8.95
CA ALA A 94 1.56 -11.06 9.75
C ALA A 94 2.46 -10.07 8.98
N ALA A 95 2.17 -9.79 7.70
CA ALA A 95 2.96 -8.85 6.91
C ALA A 95 2.91 -7.44 7.49
N ALA A 96 4.07 -6.78 7.56
CA ALA A 96 4.19 -5.40 8.00
C ALA A 96 3.62 -4.42 6.95
N GLU A 97 3.33 -3.18 7.36
CA GLU A 97 2.73 -2.19 6.46
C GLU A 97 3.62 -1.86 5.25
N ASP A 98 4.91 -1.68 5.46
CA ASP A 98 5.91 -1.42 4.42
C ASP A 98 6.02 -2.57 3.43
N GLU A 99 5.95 -3.82 3.90
CA GLU A 99 5.92 -5.01 3.04
C GLU A 99 4.66 -5.06 2.17
N LEU A 100 3.50 -4.71 2.74
CA LEU A 100 2.25 -4.65 1.99
C LEU A 100 2.29 -3.57 0.91
N VAL A 101 2.85 -2.40 1.24
CA VAL A 101 3.00 -1.29 0.28
C VAL A 101 3.94 -1.68 -0.85
N ALA A 102 5.11 -2.25 -0.53
CA ALA A 102 6.08 -2.71 -1.52
C ALA A 102 5.51 -3.83 -2.41
N ALA A 103 4.81 -4.80 -1.82
CA ALA A 103 4.18 -5.88 -2.58
C ALA A 103 3.05 -5.37 -3.49
N ALA A 104 2.22 -4.44 -3.03
CA ALA A 104 1.19 -3.82 -3.85
C ALA A 104 1.80 -3.02 -5.02
N ALA A 105 2.93 -2.35 -4.82
CA ALA A 105 3.67 -1.67 -5.88
C ALA A 105 4.26 -2.67 -6.89
N ALA A 106 4.86 -3.76 -6.41
CA ALA A 106 5.40 -4.82 -7.26
C ALA A 106 4.33 -5.50 -8.11
N LEU A 107 3.12 -5.75 -7.56
CA LEU A 107 1.97 -6.27 -8.33
C LEU A 107 1.57 -5.33 -9.47
N ARG A 108 1.57 -4.01 -9.25
CA ARG A 108 1.34 -3.02 -10.32
C ARG A 108 2.47 -2.99 -11.35
N GLY A 109 3.70 -3.25 -10.93
CA GLY A 109 4.87 -3.40 -11.80
C GLY A 109 4.91 -4.72 -12.57
N GLY A 110 3.89 -5.59 -12.42
CA GLY A 110 3.76 -6.84 -13.15
C GLY A 110 4.25 -8.09 -12.40
N ALA A 111 4.63 -7.97 -11.13
CA ALA A 111 4.86 -9.15 -10.30
C ALA A 111 3.55 -9.94 -10.11
N THR A 112 3.67 -11.25 -9.97
CA THR A 112 2.53 -12.11 -9.64
C THR A 112 2.47 -12.40 -8.13
N PRO A 113 1.30 -12.77 -7.57
CA PRO A 113 1.22 -13.21 -6.17
C PRO A 113 2.17 -14.36 -5.84
N SER A 114 2.39 -15.27 -6.79
CA SER A 114 3.34 -16.38 -6.65
C SER A 114 4.79 -15.89 -6.47
N MET A 115 5.20 -14.90 -7.28
CA MET A 115 6.52 -14.27 -7.16
C MET A 115 6.70 -13.63 -5.78
N ILE A 116 5.71 -12.88 -5.29
CA ILE A 116 5.76 -12.27 -3.96
C ILE A 116 5.87 -13.32 -2.86
N GLY A 117 5.08 -14.39 -2.92
CA GLY A 117 5.16 -15.51 -1.99
C GLY A 117 6.51 -16.25 -2.07
N GLU A 118 7.12 -16.36 -3.26
CA GLU A 118 8.48 -16.88 -3.41
C GLU A 118 9.49 -15.95 -2.72
N MET A 119 9.42 -14.63 -2.94
CA MET A 119 10.32 -13.67 -2.30
C MET A 119 10.30 -13.82 -0.78
N ARG A 120 9.11 -13.92 -0.17
CA ARG A 120 8.95 -14.16 1.28
C ARG A 120 9.70 -15.43 1.75
N ARG A 121 9.69 -16.48 0.94
CA ARG A 121 10.34 -17.75 1.32
C ARG A 121 11.86 -17.72 1.18
N VAL A 122 12.40 -16.95 0.23
CA VAL A 122 13.83 -16.93 -0.06
C VAL A 122 14.59 -15.80 0.64
N THR A 123 13.87 -14.79 1.13
CA THR A 123 14.48 -13.66 1.84
C THR A 123 14.76 -14.04 3.30
N PRO A 124 15.98 -13.88 3.79
CA PRO A 124 16.31 -14.10 5.20
C PRO A 124 15.41 -13.25 6.11
N HIS A 125 14.95 -13.84 7.19
CA HIS A 125 14.04 -13.22 8.17
C HIS A 125 12.72 -12.69 7.58
N GLY A 126 12.42 -13.01 6.31
CA GLY A 126 11.15 -12.65 5.65
C GLY A 126 10.99 -11.17 5.32
N ALA A 127 12.00 -10.33 5.46
CA ALA A 127 11.93 -8.90 5.16
C ALA A 127 11.90 -8.65 3.64
N VAL A 128 10.71 -8.52 3.05
CA VAL A 128 10.54 -8.42 1.58
C VAL A 128 10.38 -6.99 1.06
N ALA A 129 10.29 -5.99 1.94
CA ALA A 129 10.01 -4.62 1.54
C ALA A 129 11.07 -4.08 0.57
N VAL A 130 12.35 -4.16 0.93
CA VAL A 130 13.45 -3.65 0.10
C VAL A 130 13.61 -4.42 -1.21
N PRO A 131 13.66 -5.77 -1.23
CA PRO A 131 13.69 -6.52 -2.48
C PRO A 131 12.56 -6.17 -3.46
N LEU A 132 11.33 -6.04 -2.96
CA LEU A 132 10.18 -5.72 -3.80
C LEU A 132 10.18 -4.25 -4.27
N ALA A 133 10.67 -3.33 -3.44
CA ALA A 133 10.87 -1.94 -3.86
C ALA A 133 11.91 -1.85 -4.99
N VAL A 134 13.06 -2.51 -4.84
CA VAL A 134 14.10 -2.56 -5.87
C VAL A 134 13.58 -3.18 -7.17
N PHE A 135 12.82 -4.26 -7.10
CA PHE A 135 12.15 -4.82 -8.28
C PHE A 135 11.28 -3.77 -8.97
N THR A 136 10.46 -3.03 -8.20
CA THR A 136 9.56 -2.00 -8.75
C THR A 136 10.34 -0.87 -9.41
N ASP A 137 11.44 -0.41 -8.78
CA ASP A 137 12.30 0.64 -9.32
C ASP A 137 12.96 0.22 -10.64
N LEU A 138 13.48 -1.01 -10.72
CA LEU A 138 14.08 -1.55 -11.94
C LEU A 138 13.07 -1.62 -13.11
N VAL A 139 11.84 -2.05 -12.82
CA VAL A 139 10.76 -2.09 -13.83
C VAL A 139 10.36 -0.67 -14.24
N ALA A 140 10.22 0.26 -13.29
CA ALA A 140 9.92 1.66 -13.58
C ALA A 140 11.03 2.33 -14.39
N GLY A 141 12.30 1.93 -14.19
CA GLY A 141 13.46 2.34 -14.98
C GLY A 141 13.53 1.72 -16.39
N GLY A 142 12.54 0.89 -16.78
CA GLY A 142 12.43 0.30 -18.11
C GLY A 142 13.02 -1.11 -18.25
N MET A 143 13.48 -1.72 -17.16
CA MET A 143 13.89 -3.12 -17.20
C MET A 143 12.66 -4.02 -17.37
N GLY A 144 12.76 -5.03 -18.25
CA GLY A 144 11.67 -6.01 -18.38
C GLY A 144 11.41 -6.76 -17.07
N THR A 145 10.13 -6.99 -16.76
CA THR A 145 9.67 -7.62 -15.50
C THR A 145 10.42 -8.90 -15.15
N ASP A 146 10.60 -9.81 -16.11
CA ASP A 146 11.29 -11.08 -15.90
C ASP A 146 12.79 -10.90 -15.57
N ALA A 147 13.44 -9.91 -16.20
CA ALA A 147 14.84 -9.63 -15.96
C ALA A 147 15.04 -8.99 -14.58
N ALA A 148 14.21 -8.02 -14.22
CA ALA A 148 14.21 -7.41 -12.90
C ALA A 148 13.96 -8.46 -11.81
N TRP A 149 12.95 -9.33 -12.00
CA TRP A 149 12.64 -10.38 -11.05
C TRP A 149 13.81 -11.35 -10.85
N ARG A 150 14.41 -11.86 -11.93
CA ARG A 150 15.55 -12.78 -11.85
C ARG A 150 16.70 -12.17 -11.06
N SER A 151 17.03 -10.90 -11.32
CA SER A 151 18.13 -10.21 -10.64
C SER A 151 17.89 -10.10 -9.13
N VAL A 152 16.68 -9.68 -8.74
CA VAL A 152 16.31 -9.52 -7.33
C VAL A 152 16.20 -10.87 -6.62
N ALA A 153 15.52 -11.85 -7.24
CA ALA A 153 15.34 -13.18 -6.65
C ALA A 153 16.66 -13.95 -6.51
N GLU A 154 17.59 -13.79 -7.45
CA GLU A 154 18.93 -14.38 -7.35
C GLU A 154 19.69 -13.81 -6.15
N LEU A 155 19.68 -12.50 -5.95
CA LEU A 155 20.30 -11.86 -4.80
C LEU A 155 19.67 -12.30 -3.48
N ALA A 156 18.34 -12.40 -3.42
CA ALA A 156 17.62 -12.90 -2.25
C ALA A 156 18.02 -14.33 -1.88
N ARG A 157 18.10 -15.24 -2.87
CA ARG A 157 18.54 -16.64 -2.65
C ARG A 157 19.99 -16.75 -2.16
N LYS A 158 20.83 -15.76 -2.49
CA LYS A 158 22.22 -15.66 -2.00
C LYS A 158 22.31 -15.04 -0.60
N GLY A 159 21.19 -14.68 0.01
CA GLY A 159 21.14 -14.04 1.33
C GLY A 159 21.54 -12.57 1.33
N GLY A 160 21.30 -11.85 0.22
CA GLY A 160 21.60 -10.42 0.15
C GLY A 160 20.85 -9.63 1.22
N ASP A 161 21.54 -8.69 1.84
CA ASP A 161 20.98 -7.70 2.76
C ASP A 161 20.44 -6.48 2.02
N ASP A 162 19.79 -5.57 2.74
CA ASP A 162 19.18 -4.37 2.16
C ASP A 162 20.19 -3.53 1.39
N GLU A 163 21.42 -3.42 1.89
CA GLU A 163 22.49 -2.66 1.22
C GLU A 163 22.90 -3.31 -0.12
N ALA A 164 22.93 -4.64 -0.18
CA ALA A 164 23.20 -5.36 -1.42
C ALA A 164 22.09 -5.14 -2.46
N PHE A 165 20.83 -5.06 -2.04
CA PHE A 165 19.72 -4.72 -2.92
C PHE A 165 19.80 -3.28 -3.43
N LEU A 166 20.14 -2.31 -2.60
CA LEU A 166 20.33 -0.92 -3.02
C LEU A 166 21.48 -0.80 -4.03
N ARG A 167 22.61 -1.47 -3.78
CA ARG A 167 23.73 -1.54 -4.76
C ARG A 167 23.32 -2.24 -6.06
N LEU A 168 22.44 -3.26 -6.01
CA LEU A 168 21.90 -3.88 -7.22
C LEU A 168 21.11 -2.88 -8.06
N ARG A 169 20.23 -2.09 -7.41
CA ARG A 169 19.48 -1.02 -8.07
C ARG A 169 20.40 -0.04 -8.77
N GLU A 170 21.36 0.54 -8.03
CA GLU A 170 22.31 1.53 -8.58
C GLU A 170 23.09 1.02 -9.81
N ARG A 171 23.47 -0.25 -9.81
CA ARG A 171 24.19 -0.87 -10.93
C ARG A 171 23.32 -1.10 -12.16
N LEU A 172 22.02 -1.34 -11.96
CA LEU A 172 21.10 -1.72 -13.02
C LEU A 172 20.19 -0.57 -13.47
N GLU A 173 20.15 0.55 -12.72
CA GLU A 173 19.52 1.77 -13.19
C GLU A 173 20.26 2.27 -14.44
N PRO A 174 19.57 2.51 -15.57
CA PRO A 174 20.21 3.13 -16.71
C PRO A 174 20.75 4.49 -16.29
N ALA A 175 22.01 4.77 -16.60
CA ALA A 175 22.61 6.09 -16.33
C ALA A 175 21.67 7.17 -16.87
N SER A 176 21.24 8.08 -16.01
CA SER A 176 20.38 9.20 -16.42
C SER A 176 21.06 9.91 -17.62
N PRO A 177 20.34 10.17 -18.73
CA PRO A 177 20.93 10.84 -19.89
C PRO A 177 21.17 12.33 -19.59
N GLY A 178 22.14 12.63 -18.74
CA GLY A 178 22.45 13.98 -18.27
C GLY A 178 23.80 14.16 -17.58
N SER A 179 24.49 13.09 -17.25
CA SER A 179 25.85 13.16 -16.73
C SER A 179 26.86 13.03 -17.87
N THR A 180 26.92 14.04 -18.75
CA THR A 180 28.10 14.25 -19.58
C THR A 180 29.23 14.62 -18.63
N PRO A 181 30.33 13.85 -18.54
CA PRO A 181 31.51 14.33 -17.81
C PRO A 181 32.00 15.55 -18.52
N GLU A 182 31.99 16.70 -17.81
CA GLU A 182 32.68 17.90 -18.25
C GLU A 182 34.15 17.50 -18.46
N ALA A 183 34.56 17.50 -19.71
CA ALA A 183 35.94 17.19 -20.08
C ALA A 183 36.86 18.32 -19.61
N PRO A 184 38.11 18.01 -19.16
CA PRO A 184 39.07 18.94 -18.64
C PRO A 184 39.59 19.92 -19.69
#